data_465034c822a76642b08b52e3069dc12d
#
_entry.id   465034c822a76642b08b52e3069dc12d
#
_cell.length_a   1.000
_cell.length_b   1.000
_cell.length_c   1.000
_cell.angle_alpha   90.00
_cell.angle_beta   90.00
_cell.angle_gamma   90.00
#
_symmetry.space_group_name_H-M   'P 1'
#
loop_
_entity.id
_entity.type
_entity.pdbx_description
1 polymer ?
#
loop_
_entity_poly.entity_id
_entity_poly.type
_entity_poly.pdbx_seq_one_letter_code
_entity_poly.pdbx_strand_id
1 'polypeptide(L)'
;YSSGMKIYSDVSVSDFFKSITKDKSTGFLNEWNAKRNRRERIYISYDSTNKNCQAGEIELAEFGHAKTDIGSAIINYSVGYDLKNKEPLFYEAYPGSINDVSQLRTMLGKITGYGYKKIGFILDRGYFSRGNIRYLDECGYSFVIMAKGMSSFISDLILENKGTFENKRSCDMNAYGVY
;
A
#
# COMPACT_ATOMS: atom_id res chain seq x y z
N TYR A 1 -32.54 -8.97 -20.17
CA TYR A 1 -31.21 -8.91 -20.79
C TYR A 1 -31.18 -7.67 -21.65
N SER A 2 -30.32 -6.66 -21.35
CA SER A 2 -30.17 -5.48 -22.19
C SER A 2 -29.49 -5.92 -23.51
N SER A 3 -30.15 -5.59 -24.61
CA SER A 3 -29.66 -5.86 -25.96
C SER A 3 -28.39 -5.07 -26.24
N GLY A 4 -27.24 -5.63 -25.93
CA GLY A 4 -25.94 -5.01 -26.16
C GLY A 4 -24.79 -5.55 -25.29
N MET A 5 -25.06 -6.40 -24.32
CA MET A 5 -24.00 -6.97 -23.51
C MET A 5 -23.36 -8.16 -24.26
N LYS A 6 -22.09 -8.00 -24.66
CA LYS A 6 -21.31 -9.12 -25.20
C LYS A 6 -20.99 -10.11 -24.09
N ILE A 7 -21.41 -11.35 -24.29
CA ILE A 7 -21.02 -12.47 -23.44
C ILE A 7 -19.74 -13.06 -24.05
N TYR A 8 -18.68 -13.07 -23.26
CA TYR A 8 -17.40 -13.66 -23.67
C TYR A 8 -17.31 -15.10 -23.13
N SER A 9 -16.72 -15.99 -23.91
CA SER A 9 -16.41 -17.34 -23.46
C SER A 9 -15.27 -17.32 -22.44
N ASP A 10 -15.15 -18.33 -21.59
CA ASP A 10 -14.05 -18.49 -20.63
C ASP A 10 -12.69 -18.45 -21.32
N VAL A 11 -12.59 -19.03 -22.53
CA VAL A 11 -11.38 -19.00 -23.35
C VAL A 11 -11.04 -17.55 -23.71
N SER A 12 -12.02 -16.78 -24.21
CA SER A 12 -11.78 -15.36 -24.56
C SER A 12 -11.34 -14.52 -23.36
N VAL A 13 -11.92 -14.78 -22.19
CA VAL A 13 -11.54 -14.12 -20.94
C VAL A 13 -10.11 -14.52 -20.53
N SER A 14 -9.78 -15.80 -20.61
CA SER A 14 -8.43 -16.30 -20.31
C SER A 14 -7.38 -15.71 -21.26
N ASP A 15 -7.67 -15.66 -22.54
CA ASP A 15 -6.75 -15.08 -23.54
C ASP A 15 -6.57 -13.58 -23.34
N PHE A 16 -7.62 -12.88 -22.96
CA PHE A 16 -7.53 -11.47 -22.58
C PHE A 16 -6.57 -11.29 -21.40
N PHE A 17 -6.74 -12.05 -20.30
CA PHE A 17 -5.83 -11.95 -19.16
C PHE A 17 -4.39 -12.31 -19.51
N LYS A 18 -4.15 -13.35 -20.31
CA LYS A 18 -2.81 -13.70 -20.81
C LYS A 18 -2.18 -12.57 -21.65
N SER A 19 -3.00 -11.75 -22.30
CA SER A 19 -2.53 -10.63 -23.10
C SER A 19 -2.05 -9.44 -22.28
N ILE A 20 -2.36 -9.38 -20.97
CA ILE A 20 -1.95 -8.31 -20.07
C ILE A 20 -0.50 -8.55 -19.66
N THR A 21 0.43 -7.96 -20.38
CA THR A 21 1.85 -7.99 -20.07
C THR A 21 2.21 -6.93 -19.03
N LYS A 22 3.42 -7.04 -18.44
CA LYS A 22 3.97 -6.04 -17.53
C LYS A 22 4.02 -4.65 -18.17
N ASP A 23 4.38 -4.57 -19.45
CA ASP A 23 4.46 -3.30 -20.17
C ASP A 23 3.08 -2.66 -20.34
N LYS A 24 2.05 -3.46 -20.64
CA LYS A 24 0.67 -2.96 -20.71
C LYS A 24 0.17 -2.45 -19.36
N SER A 25 0.48 -3.17 -18.28
CA SER A 25 0.13 -2.74 -16.92
C SER A 25 0.84 -1.44 -16.55
N THR A 26 2.13 -1.31 -16.87
CA THR A 26 2.91 -0.09 -16.65
C THR A 26 2.37 1.07 -17.49
N GLY A 27 2.10 0.84 -18.77
CA GLY A 27 1.49 1.82 -19.67
C GLY A 27 0.14 2.33 -19.15
N PHE A 28 -0.72 1.42 -18.72
CA PHE A 28 -2.01 1.77 -18.10
C PHE A 28 -1.83 2.65 -16.85
N LEU A 29 -0.93 2.29 -15.93
CA LEU A 29 -0.69 3.08 -14.72
C LEU A 29 -0.11 4.45 -15.04
N ASN A 30 0.76 4.56 -16.03
CA ASN A 30 1.31 5.83 -16.49
C ASN A 30 0.23 6.74 -17.06
N GLU A 31 -0.62 6.23 -17.94
CA GLU A 31 -1.75 6.98 -18.51
C GLU A 31 -2.78 7.36 -17.43
N TRP A 32 -3.09 6.43 -16.54
CA TRP A 32 -3.97 6.66 -15.41
C TRP A 32 -3.48 7.81 -14.53
N ASN A 33 -2.17 7.85 -14.26
CA ASN A 33 -1.56 8.90 -13.46
C ASN A 33 -1.41 10.23 -14.22
N ALA A 34 -1.12 10.19 -15.53
CA ALA A 34 -0.93 11.39 -16.34
C ALA A 34 -2.22 12.21 -16.54
N LYS A 35 -3.38 11.57 -16.56
CA LYS A 35 -4.69 12.22 -16.70
C LYS A 35 -5.11 13.05 -15.49
N ARG A 36 -4.33 13.04 -14.42
CA ARG A 36 -4.68 13.66 -13.13
C ARG A 36 -3.85 14.90 -12.85
N ASN A 37 -4.55 16.00 -12.60
CA ASN A 37 -3.89 17.26 -12.24
C ASN A 37 -3.62 17.28 -10.72
N ARG A 38 -2.43 16.83 -10.32
CA ARG A 38 -2.04 16.72 -8.91
C ARG A 38 -1.21 17.93 -8.49
N ARG A 39 -1.84 19.09 -8.39
CA ARG A 39 -1.18 20.32 -7.91
C ARG A 39 -0.97 20.33 -6.40
N GLU A 40 -1.78 19.56 -5.68
CA GLU A 40 -1.78 19.52 -4.21
C GLU A 40 -0.98 18.33 -3.66
N ARG A 41 -0.75 18.36 -2.36
CA ARG A 41 -0.12 17.22 -1.66
C ARG A 41 -1.04 16.00 -1.70
N ILE A 42 -0.47 14.86 -2.06
CA ILE A 42 -1.14 13.56 -2.07
C ILE A 42 -0.78 12.84 -0.78
N TYR A 43 -1.78 12.29 -0.08
CA TYR A 43 -1.58 11.39 1.06
C TYR A 43 -1.88 9.98 0.60
N ILE A 44 -0.82 9.18 0.50
CA ILE A 44 -0.89 7.80 0.02
C ILE A 44 -1.05 6.88 1.22
N SER A 45 -2.23 6.27 1.36
CA SER A 45 -2.39 5.09 2.20
C SER A 45 -1.83 3.90 1.42
N TYR A 46 -0.78 3.30 1.95
CA TYR A 46 -0.16 2.13 1.35
C TYR A 46 -0.38 0.92 2.24
N ASP A 47 -1.02 -0.09 1.69
CA ASP A 47 -1.33 -1.32 2.40
C ASP A 47 -1.09 -2.54 1.53
N SER A 48 -0.80 -3.66 2.17
CA SER A 48 -0.54 -4.95 1.55
C SER A 48 -1.47 -6.04 2.05
N THR A 49 -1.73 -6.98 1.19
CA THR A 49 -2.42 -8.22 1.54
C THR A 49 -1.82 -9.37 0.73
N ASN A 50 -2.27 -10.59 1.00
CA ASN A 50 -1.85 -11.74 0.23
C ASN A 50 -3.03 -12.67 -0.09
N LYS A 51 -2.80 -13.50 -1.09
CA LYS A 51 -3.72 -14.57 -1.51
C LYS A 51 -2.97 -15.87 -1.58
N ASN A 52 -3.57 -16.91 -1.03
CA ASN A 52 -3.08 -18.27 -1.20
C ASN A 52 -3.17 -18.67 -2.67
N CYS A 53 -2.12 -19.32 -3.16
CA CYS A 53 -2.00 -19.78 -4.51
C CYS A 53 -1.76 -21.29 -4.51
N GLN A 54 -2.68 -22.04 -5.07
CA GLN A 54 -2.57 -23.49 -5.23
C GLN A 54 -2.16 -23.90 -6.65
N ALA A 55 -2.06 -22.93 -7.57
CA ALA A 55 -1.58 -23.17 -8.91
C ALA A 55 -0.06 -23.38 -8.90
N GLY A 56 0.43 -24.43 -9.54
CA GLY A 56 1.84 -24.65 -9.79
C GLY A 56 2.38 -23.64 -10.81
N GLU A 57 3.70 -23.46 -10.82
CA GLU A 57 4.43 -22.67 -11.83
C GLU A 57 4.11 -21.17 -11.89
N ILE A 58 3.67 -20.57 -10.78
CA ILE A 58 3.57 -19.11 -10.67
C ILE A 58 4.80 -18.61 -9.94
N GLU A 59 5.64 -17.85 -10.64
CA GLU A 59 6.93 -17.33 -10.14
C GLU A 59 6.80 -16.52 -8.84
N LEU A 60 5.68 -15.80 -8.65
CA LEU A 60 5.44 -15.01 -7.44
C LEU A 60 4.85 -15.82 -6.28
N ALA A 61 4.43 -17.08 -6.51
CA ALA A 61 3.84 -17.92 -5.48
C ALA A 61 4.94 -18.56 -4.62
N GLU A 62 5.17 -17.99 -3.46
CA GLU A 62 6.20 -18.45 -2.52
C GLU A 62 5.63 -18.61 -1.11
N PHE A 63 6.29 -19.44 -0.30
CA PHE A 63 5.93 -19.56 1.11
C PHE A 63 6.31 -18.29 1.88
N GLY A 64 5.36 -17.78 2.67
CA GLY A 64 5.50 -16.56 3.45
C GLY A 64 4.48 -16.49 4.57
N HIS A 65 4.21 -15.29 5.08
CA HIS A 65 3.22 -15.07 6.14
C HIS A 65 1.80 -15.02 5.57
N ALA A 66 1.21 -16.19 5.33
CA ALA A 66 -0.17 -16.31 4.86
C ALA A 66 -1.17 -15.77 5.91
N LYS A 67 -2.15 -15.01 5.44
CA LYS A 67 -3.25 -14.49 6.29
C LYS A 67 -4.34 -15.52 6.56
N THR A 68 -4.51 -16.49 5.68
CA THR A 68 -5.59 -17.48 5.76
C THR A 68 -5.07 -18.90 5.88
N ASP A 69 -4.43 -19.45 4.87
CA ASP A 69 -3.91 -20.82 4.88
C ASP A 69 -2.40 -20.83 5.02
N ILE A 70 -1.92 -21.19 6.22
CA ILE A 70 -0.49 -21.13 6.60
C ILE A 70 0.36 -22.16 5.85
N GLY A 71 -0.25 -23.21 5.30
CA GLY A 71 0.45 -24.30 4.60
C GLY A 71 0.64 -24.10 3.10
N SER A 72 0.09 -23.03 2.53
CA SER A 72 0.07 -22.79 1.09
C SER A 72 1.00 -21.64 0.69
N ALA A 73 1.57 -21.73 -0.53
CA ALA A 73 2.25 -20.61 -1.13
C ALA A 73 1.31 -19.42 -1.30
N ILE A 74 1.86 -18.22 -1.23
CA ILE A 74 1.09 -16.97 -1.34
C ILE A 74 1.70 -16.05 -2.39
N ILE A 75 0.86 -15.18 -2.93
CA ILE A 75 1.28 -14.01 -3.70
C ILE A 75 0.91 -12.80 -2.88
N ASN A 76 1.87 -11.92 -2.62
CA ASN A 76 1.63 -10.64 -2.00
C ASN A 76 1.21 -9.61 -3.03
N TYR A 77 0.33 -8.72 -2.65
CA TYR A 77 0.05 -7.52 -3.43
C TYR A 77 -0.25 -6.33 -2.53
N SER A 78 0.09 -5.16 -3.02
CA SER A 78 -0.11 -3.91 -2.33
C SER A 78 -0.76 -2.87 -3.22
N VAL A 79 -1.42 -1.92 -2.59
CA VAL A 79 -2.11 -0.83 -3.26
C VAL A 79 -1.70 0.49 -2.61
N GLY A 80 -1.34 1.46 -3.44
CA GLY A 80 -1.24 2.85 -3.04
C GLY A 80 -2.54 3.57 -3.35
N TYR A 81 -3.17 4.16 -2.35
CA TYR A 81 -4.47 4.80 -2.43
C TYR A 81 -4.40 6.26 -2.00
N ASP A 82 -4.91 7.17 -2.84
CA ASP A 82 -5.02 8.59 -2.50
C ASP A 82 -6.25 8.81 -1.62
N LEU A 83 -6.02 9.07 -0.35
CA LEU A 83 -7.10 9.29 0.61
C LEU A 83 -7.92 10.55 0.33
N LYS A 84 -7.28 11.59 -0.22
CA LYS A 84 -7.96 12.86 -0.49
C LYS A 84 -8.90 12.75 -1.67
N ASN A 85 -8.43 12.18 -2.77
CA ASN A 85 -9.21 12.05 -4.00
C ASN A 85 -10.02 10.74 -4.04
N LYS A 86 -9.84 9.86 -3.06
CA LYS A 86 -10.53 8.57 -2.92
C LYS A 86 -10.35 7.67 -4.14
N GLU A 87 -9.10 7.52 -4.58
CA GLU A 87 -8.78 6.76 -5.78
C GLU A 87 -7.49 5.94 -5.67
N PRO A 88 -7.44 4.75 -6.30
CA PRO A 88 -6.20 3.98 -6.38
C PRO A 88 -5.20 4.70 -7.30
N LEU A 89 -3.94 4.69 -6.90
CA LEU A 89 -2.84 5.30 -7.64
C LEU A 89 -2.03 4.26 -8.41
N PHE A 90 -1.69 3.20 -7.73
CA PHE A 90 -0.90 2.09 -8.27
C PHE A 90 -1.14 0.83 -7.45
N TYR A 91 -0.74 -0.28 -8.00
CA TYR A 91 -0.70 -1.58 -7.34
C TYR A 91 0.59 -2.32 -7.70
N GLU A 92 0.98 -3.25 -6.85
CA GLU A 92 2.11 -4.13 -7.11
C GLU A 92 1.81 -5.54 -6.62
N ALA A 93 2.19 -6.54 -7.44
CA ALA A 93 2.28 -7.92 -7.00
C ALA A 93 3.76 -8.26 -6.77
N TYR A 94 4.06 -9.01 -5.72
CA TYR A 94 5.43 -9.40 -5.36
C TYR A 94 5.45 -10.76 -4.67
N PRO A 95 6.63 -11.42 -4.64
CA PRO A 95 6.78 -12.76 -4.09
C PRO A 95 6.28 -12.89 -2.65
N GLY A 96 5.67 -14.03 -2.35
CA GLY A 96 5.11 -14.33 -1.04
C GLY A 96 6.12 -14.30 0.10
N SER A 97 7.40 -14.59 -0.16
CA SER A 97 8.48 -14.57 0.81
C SER A 97 8.91 -13.16 1.24
N ILE A 98 8.62 -12.13 0.44
CA ILE A 98 8.99 -10.74 0.74
C ILE A 98 8.04 -10.17 1.79
N ASN A 99 8.62 -9.64 2.87
CA ASN A 99 7.84 -8.98 3.92
C ASN A 99 7.57 -7.50 3.61
N ASP A 100 6.55 -6.95 4.27
CA ASP A 100 6.10 -5.56 4.09
C ASP A 100 7.20 -4.53 4.36
N VAL A 101 8.07 -4.79 5.35
CA VAL A 101 9.18 -3.89 5.70
C VAL A 101 10.14 -3.70 4.53
N SER A 102 10.48 -4.78 3.83
CA SER A 102 11.39 -4.75 2.68
C SER A 102 10.71 -4.17 1.44
N GLN A 103 9.44 -4.51 1.23
CA GLN A 103 8.66 -4.07 0.07
C GLN A 103 8.47 -2.54 0.06
N LEU A 104 8.34 -1.90 1.22
CA LEU A 104 8.18 -0.45 1.29
C LEU A 104 9.30 0.30 0.54
N ARG A 105 10.55 -0.09 0.71
CA ARG A 105 11.68 0.56 0.03
C ARG A 105 11.63 0.40 -1.49
N THR A 106 11.25 -0.78 -1.94
CA THR A 106 11.09 -1.07 -3.37
C THR A 106 10.00 -0.18 -3.97
N MET A 107 8.86 -0.06 -3.29
CA MET A 107 7.77 0.80 -3.69
C MET A 107 8.18 2.28 -3.70
N LEU A 108 8.84 2.77 -2.67
CA LEU A 108 9.31 4.17 -2.59
C LEU A 108 10.26 4.52 -3.75
N GLY A 109 11.13 3.60 -4.15
CA GLY A 109 12.00 3.77 -5.32
C GLY A 109 11.23 3.92 -6.63
N LYS A 110 10.09 3.23 -6.78
CA LYS A 110 9.26 3.30 -7.98
C LYS A 110 8.35 4.53 -8.02
N ILE A 111 7.93 5.02 -6.86
CA ILE A 111 6.97 6.12 -6.75
C ILE A 111 7.48 7.43 -7.37
N THR A 112 8.78 7.65 -7.33
CA THR A 112 9.43 8.79 -7.98
C THR A 112 9.19 8.81 -9.49
N GLY A 113 9.12 7.63 -10.11
CA GLY A 113 8.82 7.48 -11.54
C GLY A 113 7.39 7.86 -11.94
N TYR A 114 6.44 7.89 -11.00
CA TYR A 114 5.06 8.31 -11.27
C TYR A 114 4.85 9.82 -11.29
N GLY A 115 5.91 10.62 -11.07
CA GLY A 115 5.86 12.08 -11.21
C GLY A 115 5.10 12.83 -10.10
N TYR A 116 4.85 12.21 -8.96
CA TYR A 116 4.24 12.88 -7.82
C TYR A 116 5.23 13.88 -7.19
N LYS A 117 4.79 15.14 -6.99
CA LYS A 117 5.67 16.22 -6.52
C LYS A 117 5.65 16.43 -5.01
N LYS A 118 4.53 16.18 -4.37
CA LYS A 118 4.34 16.43 -2.94
C LYS A 118 3.60 15.24 -2.35
N ILE A 119 4.31 14.35 -1.67
CA ILE A 119 3.76 13.11 -1.15
C ILE A 119 3.87 13.07 0.37
N GLY A 120 2.83 12.57 1.02
CA GLY A 120 2.86 12.06 2.37
C GLY A 120 2.40 10.60 2.39
N PHE A 121 2.89 9.81 3.33
CA PHE A 121 2.52 8.41 3.49
C PHE A 121 1.74 8.18 4.76
N ILE A 122 0.76 7.30 4.68
CA ILE A 122 0.05 6.77 5.84
C ILE A 122 0.24 5.25 5.79
N LEU A 123 0.93 4.74 6.80
CA LEU A 123 1.45 3.37 6.81
C LEU A 123 1.02 2.64 8.08
N ASP A 124 0.65 1.38 7.94
CA ASP A 124 0.40 0.49 9.07
C ASP A 124 1.71 0.11 9.80
N ARG A 125 1.56 -0.40 11.02
CA ARG A 125 2.65 -0.90 11.87
C ARG A 125 3.49 -2.02 11.22
N GLY A 126 2.95 -2.72 10.23
CA GLY A 126 3.66 -3.73 9.45
C GLY A 126 4.90 -3.20 8.77
N TYR A 127 4.89 -1.92 8.38
CA TYR A 127 6.00 -1.23 7.72
C TYR A 127 7.00 -0.59 8.67
N PHE A 128 6.71 -0.61 9.99
CA PHE A 128 7.54 0.06 10.98
C PHE A 128 8.88 -0.63 11.17
N SER A 129 9.95 0.07 10.86
CA SER A 129 11.32 -0.27 11.23
C SER A 129 12.17 1.00 11.30
N ARG A 130 13.23 0.98 12.13
CA ARG A 130 14.19 2.10 12.18
C ARG A 130 14.77 2.44 10.80
N GLY A 131 15.03 1.39 9.99
CA GLY A 131 15.53 1.56 8.64
C GLY A 131 14.53 2.23 7.69
N ASN A 132 13.25 1.89 7.78
CA ASN A 132 12.21 2.51 6.94
C ASN A 132 11.94 3.95 7.35
N ILE A 133 11.89 4.25 8.65
CA ILE A 133 11.74 5.63 9.14
C ILE A 133 12.88 6.51 8.65
N ARG A 134 14.13 6.04 8.80
CA ARG A 134 15.30 6.77 8.30
C ARG A 134 15.22 6.99 6.79
N TYR A 135 14.85 5.98 6.03
CA TYR A 135 14.75 6.10 4.58
C TYR A 135 13.66 7.09 4.13
N LEU A 136 12.50 7.08 4.78
CA LEU A 136 11.43 8.05 4.51
C LEU A 136 11.89 9.48 4.81
N ASP A 137 12.62 9.68 5.90
CA ASP A 137 13.18 10.97 6.31
C ASP A 137 14.26 11.46 5.34
N GLU A 138 15.23 10.61 4.99
CA GLU A 138 16.27 10.87 4.01
C GLU A 138 15.70 11.24 2.62
N CYS A 139 14.58 10.64 2.23
CA CYS A 139 13.86 10.98 1.00
C CYS A 139 13.02 12.26 1.12
N GLY A 140 12.93 12.87 2.30
CA GLY A 140 12.13 14.08 2.54
C GLY A 140 10.62 13.86 2.47
N TYR A 141 10.14 12.63 2.65
CA TYR A 141 8.71 12.33 2.66
C TYR A 141 8.09 12.63 4.02
N SER A 142 6.94 13.29 4.01
CA SER A 142 6.08 13.33 5.22
C SER A 142 5.41 11.98 5.43
N PHE A 143 5.32 11.52 6.67
CA PHE A 143 4.65 10.23 6.93
C PHE A 143 3.99 10.18 8.29
N VAL A 144 2.98 9.33 8.38
CA VAL A 144 2.35 8.86 9.63
C VAL A 144 2.45 7.34 9.61
N ILE A 145 3.03 6.77 10.65
CA ILE A 145 3.20 5.32 10.78
C ILE A 145 2.92 4.88 12.22
N MET A 146 2.21 3.78 12.38
CA MET A 146 1.99 3.19 13.70
C MET A 146 3.28 2.56 14.22
N ALA A 147 3.72 2.95 15.42
CA ALA A 147 4.90 2.39 16.06
C ALA A 147 4.67 0.93 16.52
N LYS A 148 5.69 0.09 16.37
CA LYS A 148 5.69 -1.32 16.79
C LYS A 148 6.94 -1.64 17.59
N GLY A 149 6.79 -2.42 18.66
CA GLY A 149 7.93 -2.95 19.41
C GLY A 149 8.72 -1.92 20.23
N MET A 150 8.13 -0.77 20.52
CA MET A 150 8.71 0.30 21.33
C MET A 150 7.87 0.55 22.59
N SER A 151 7.35 -0.51 23.22
CA SER A 151 6.38 -0.43 24.32
C SER A 151 6.87 0.42 25.48
N SER A 152 8.12 0.26 25.92
CA SER A 152 8.68 1.07 27.00
C SER A 152 8.75 2.55 26.64
N PHE A 153 9.33 2.86 25.49
CA PHE A 153 9.44 4.24 25.02
C PHE A 153 8.07 4.91 24.83
N ILE A 154 7.11 4.20 24.28
CA ILE A 154 5.73 4.71 24.09
C ILE A 154 5.05 4.88 25.44
N SER A 155 5.23 3.93 26.38
CA SER A 155 4.69 4.03 27.74
C SER A 155 5.26 5.24 28.49
N ASP A 156 6.57 5.46 28.38
CA ASP A 156 7.23 6.60 29.00
C ASP A 156 6.69 7.92 28.44
N LEU A 157 6.58 8.04 27.09
CA LEU A 157 5.99 9.21 26.44
C LEU A 157 4.53 9.46 26.86
N ILE A 158 3.72 8.41 26.98
CA ILE A 158 2.34 8.52 27.42
C ILE A 158 2.29 8.99 28.88
N LEU A 159 3.12 8.42 29.76
CA LEU A 159 3.18 8.80 31.17
C LEU A 159 3.63 10.25 31.36
N GLU A 160 4.67 10.69 30.65
CA GLU A 160 5.17 12.05 30.68
C GLU A 160 4.14 13.09 30.19
N ASN A 161 3.28 12.68 29.24
CA ASN A 161 2.31 13.59 28.62
C ASN A 161 0.87 13.34 29.10
N LYS A 162 0.65 12.43 30.06
CA LYS A 162 -0.67 12.14 30.59
C LYS A 162 -1.37 13.40 31.11
N GLY A 163 -2.63 13.61 30.72
CA GLY A 163 -3.39 14.82 31.05
C GLY A 163 -3.09 16.03 30.16
N THR A 164 -2.13 15.91 29.25
CA THR A 164 -1.80 17.03 28.33
C THR A 164 -2.46 16.93 26.98
N PHE A 165 -2.75 15.74 26.49
CA PHE A 165 -3.33 15.51 25.17
C PHE A 165 -4.77 14.97 25.22
N GLU A 166 -5.16 14.21 26.25
CA GLU A 166 -6.48 13.58 26.32
C GLU A 166 -7.63 14.59 26.33
N ASN A 167 -7.39 15.79 26.87
CA ASN A 167 -8.42 16.84 27.01
C ASN A 167 -8.13 18.10 26.17
N LYS A 168 -7.13 18.09 25.31
CA LYS A 168 -6.82 19.23 24.45
C LYS A 168 -7.64 19.17 23.17
N ARG A 169 -8.41 20.23 22.91
CA ARG A 169 -9.18 20.37 21.66
C ARG A 169 -8.33 20.24 20.40
N SER A 170 -7.04 20.61 20.48
CA SER A 170 -6.07 20.44 19.39
C SER A 170 -5.67 18.97 19.12
N CYS A 171 -5.90 18.09 20.09
CA CYS A 171 -5.64 16.65 19.99
C CYS A 171 -6.93 15.86 19.75
N ASP A 172 -8.09 16.52 19.86
CA ASP A 172 -9.39 15.91 19.59
C ASP A 172 -9.64 15.89 18.08
N MET A 173 -9.59 14.71 17.51
CA MET A 173 -9.88 14.48 16.10
C MET A 173 -11.28 13.91 15.89
N ASN A 174 -12.23 14.24 16.75
CA ASN A 174 -13.62 13.79 16.67
C ASN A 174 -14.26 13.99 15.30
N ALA A 175 -13.90 15.07 14.58
CA ALA A 175 -14.33 15.31 13.21
C ALA A 175 -13.94 14.18 12.23
N TYR A 176 -12.94 13.38 12.60
CA TYR A 176 -12.42 12.26 11.80
C TYR A 176 -12.66 10.89 12.45
N GLY A 177 -13.33 10.85 13.62
CA GLY A 177 -13.57 9.63 14.38
C GLY A 177 -12.30 8.99 14.94
N VAL A 178 -11.26 9.78 15.20
CA VAL A 178 -9.96 9.35 15.74
C VAL A 178 -9.74 10.03 17.09
N TYR A 179 -9.29 9.23 18.08
CA TYR A 179 -8.91 9.67 19.41
C TYR A 179 -7.41 9.56 19.61
#